data_db1afa3f02696c4535715bf10bf0cc49
#
_entry.id   db1afa3f02696c4535715bf10bf0cc49
#
_cell.length_a   1.000
_cell.length_b   1.000
_cell.length_c   1.000
_cell.angle_alpha   90.00
_cell.angle_beta   90.00
_cell.angle_gamma   90.00
#
_symmetry.space_group_name_H-M   'P 1'
#
loop_
_entity.id
_entity.type
_entity.pdbx_description
1 polymer ?
#
loop_
_entity_poly.entity_id
_entity_poly.type
_entity_poly.pdbx_seq_one_letter_code
_entity_poly.pdbx_strand_id
1 'polypeptide(L)'
;MTGLYDRTPGHGHNHPPDHSHDEDEIWERWSKKRVFVRQLEGTYSNLYQALVEQPRVYSSRDVPWKGGPQLYGKHVISPQAAAVTQSIETHIEVYAPGAYGQKHGHLNSAVFYVLKGRGHDVHDGKYIPWKAGDVMIVENGCVHQHFNDDPDNEAILLVFKAKPLFLFMHLLFQKIVSYPPTEPPKGHEDFRPPADL
;
A
#
# COMPACT_ATOMS: atom_id res chain seq x y z
N MET A 1 26.66 -3.38 -3.99
CA MET A 1 26.92 -1.91 -3.93
C MET A 1 27.51 -1.51 -2.59
N THR A 2 28.32 -2.33 -2.05
CA THR A 2 28.75 -2.30 -0.64
C THR A 2 30.06 -1.57 -0.43
N GLY A 3 30.78 -1.27 -1.47
CA GLY A 3 32.08 -0.64 -1.36
C GLY A 3 32.12 0.89 -1.46
N LEU A 4 30.95 1.53 -1.50
CA LEU A 4 30.88 2.95 -1.85
C LEU A 4 31.27 3.91 -0.76
N TYR A 5 31.27 3.48 0.49
CA TYR A 5 31.43 4.42 1.59
C TYR A 5 32.80 4.40 2.24
N ASP A 6 33.55 3.28 2.14
CA ASP A 6 34.81 3.15 2.85
C ASP A 6 36.06 2.92 1.99
N ARG A 7 35.91 2.90 0.67
CA ARG A 7 37.03 2.50 -0.20
C ARG A 7 37.42 3.51 -1.25
N THR A 8 36.90 4.73 -1.18
CA THR A 8 37.34 5.80 -2.09
C THR A 8 38.55 6.49 -1.49
N PRO A 9 39.74 6.37 -2.08
CA PRO A 9 40.90 7.13 -1.65
C PRO A 9 40.60 8.61 -1.89
N GLY A 10 40.54 9.40 -0.82
CA GLY A 10 40.40 10.84 -0.97
C GLY A 10 39.32 11.50 -0.11
N HIS A 11 38.42 10.76 0.47
CA HIS A 11 37.56 11.32 1.51
C HIS A 11 38.30 11.18 2.85
N GLY A 12 38.83 12.27 3.34
CA GLY A 12 39.63 12.33 4.55
C GLY A 12 38.86 12.01 5.82
N HIS A 13 38.33 10.79 5.90
CA HIS A 13 37.90 10.21 7.15
C HIS A 13 39.14 9.70 7.87
N ASN A 14 39.61 10.46 8.83
CA ASN A 14 40.58 10.00 9.81
C ASN A 14 39.95 8.83 10.56
N HIS A 15 40.06 7.62 10.01
CA HIS A 15 39.84 6.43 10.81
C HIS A 15 40.98 6.33 11.82
N PRO A 16 40.67 6.16 13.10
CA PRO A 16 41.70 5.87 14.06
C PRO A 16 42.52 4.66 13.59
N PRO A 17 43.86 4.66 13.77
CA PRO A 17 44.72 3.65 13.15
C PRO A 17 44.60 2.23 13.77
N ASP A 18 43.65 1.99 14.65
CA ASP A 18 43.50 0.72 15.38
C ASP A 18 42.15 0.03 15.10
N HIS A 19 41.69 0.09 13.88
CA HIS A 19 40.53 -0.71 13.49
C HIS A 19 40.96 -1.90 12.64
N SER A 20 41.57 -2.90 13.29
CA SER A 20 41.58 -4.28 12.80
C SER A 20 40.18 -4.85 12.94
N HIS A 21 39.18 -4.17 12.36
CA HIS A 21 37.87 -4.77 12.21
C HIS A 21 37.99 -5.78 11.08
N ASP A 22 37.84 -7.04 11.44
CA ASP A 22 37.67 -8.11 10.50
C ASP A 22 36.55 -7.71 9.53
N GLU A 23 36.79 -7.84 8.25
CA GLU A 23 35.78 -7.51 7.23
C GLU A 23 34.47 -8.30 7.51
N ASP A 24 34.60 -9.50 8.05
CA ASP A 24 33.48 -10.34 8.43
C ASP A 24 32.63 -9.70 9.56
N GLU A 25 33.27 -9.06 10.53
CA GLU A 25 32.55 -8.35 11.61
C GLU A 25 31.80 -7.14 11.09
N ILE A 26 32.37 -6.40 10.13
CA ILE A 26 31.69 -5.29 9.48
C ILE A 26 30.49 -5.78 8.70
N TRP A 27 30.62 -6.85 7.93
CA TRP A 27 29.54 -7.45 7.15
C TRP A 27 28.44 -8.01 8.03
N GLU A 28 28.77 -8.68 9.11
CA GLU A 28 27.79 -9.16 10.07
C GLU A 28 26.99 -8.01 10.69
N ARG A 29 27.65 -6.94 10.99
CA ARG A 29 27.03 -5.72 11.51
C ARG A 29 26.11 -5.07 10.49
N TRP A 30 26.52 -5.02 9.21
CA TRP A 30 25.70 -4.49 8.11
C TRP A 30 24.49 -5.37 7.83
N SER A 31 24.63 -6.66 7.86
CA SER A 31 23.54 -7.60 7.61
C SER A 31 22.46 -7.57 8.71
N LYS A 32 22.88 -7.44 9.97
CA LYS A 32 21.97 -7.43 11.12
C LYS A 32 21.34 -6.06 11.40
N LYS A 33 21.98 -5.00 10.97
CA LYS A 33 21.56 -3.63 11.27
C LYS A 33 21.58 -2.81 9.99
N ARG A 34 20.54 -2.15 9.65
CA ARG A 34 20.42 -1.28 8.47
C ARG A 34 21.41 -0.11 8.53
N VAL A 35 22.70 -0.41 8.41
CA VAL A 35 23.82 0.48 8.73
C VAL A 35 23.81 1.76 7.90
N PHE A 36 23.42 1.69 6.63
CA PHE A 36 23.36 2.88 5.78
C PHE A 36 22.40 3.95 6.35
N VAL A 37 21.33 3.53 7.04
CA VAL A 37 20.41 4.45 7.69
C VAL A 37 20.93 4.91 9.05
N ARG A 38 21.77 4.12 9.69
CA ARG A 38 22.38 4.49 10.96
C ARG A 38 23.43 5.58 10.85
N GLN A 39 23.90 5.82 9.67
CA GLN A 39 24.81 6.94 9.40
C GLN A 39 24.07 8.27 9.24
N LEU A 40 22.74 8.26 9.26
CA LEU A 40 21.98 9.50 9.38
C LEU A 40 22.18 10.07 10.78
N GLU A 41 22.84 11.21 10.83
CA GLU A 41 23.12 11.95 12.05
C GLU A 41 22.19 13.17 12.17
N GLY A 42 22.15 13.75 13.36
CA GLY A 42 21.42 14.96 13.64
C GLY A 42 19.91 14.75 13.76
N THR A 43 19.12 15.69 13.23
CA THR A 43 17.66 15.77 13.42
C THR A 43 16.87 14.57 12.89
N TYR A 44 17.41 13.83 11.94
CA TYR A 44 16.70 12.72 11.31
C TYR A 44 16.84 11.39 12.06
N SER A 45 17.78 11.24 12.96
CA SER A 45 18.02 10.00 13.69
C SER A 45 16.81 9.58 14.54
N ASN A 46 16.16 10.51 15.21
CA ASN A 46 14.97 10.24 16.03
C ASN A 46 13.77 9.80 15.20
N LEU A 47 13.58 10.40 14.01
CA LEU A 47 12.51 10.02 13.10
C LEU A 47 12.74 8.61 12.58
N TYR A 48 13.97 8.26 12.25
CA TYR A 48 14.31 6.92 11.83
C TYR A 48 14.09 5.90 12.95
N GLN A 49 14.50 6.23 14.16
CA GLN A 49 14.32 5.35 15.32
C GLN A 49 12.83 5.04 15.55
N ALA A 50 11.97 6.04 15.50
CA ALA A 50 10.52 5.85 15.62
C ALA A 50 9.96 4.90 14.56
N LEU A 51 10.44 4.97 13.31
CA LEU A 51 10.04 4.06 12.24
C LEU A 51 10.54 2.63 12.47
N VAL A 52 11.72 2.47 13.06
CA VAL A 52 12.26 1.14 13.39
C VAL A 52 11.52 0.49 14.55
N GLU A 53 11.08 1.28 15.50
CA GLU A 53 10.42 0.82 16.73
C GLU A 53 8.91 0.55 16.54
N GLN A 54 8.31 1.05 15.46
CA GLN A 54 6.90 0.78 15.22
C GLN A 54 6.61 -0.74 15.10
N PRO A 55 5.43 -1.20 15.49
CA PRO A 55 5.02 -2.59 15.32
C PRO A 55 5.19 -3.07 13.87
N ARG A 56 5.49 -4.34 13.69
CA ARG A 56 5.64 -4.96 12.35
C ARG A 56 4.38 -5.69 11.90
N VAL A 57 3.46 -5.90 12.81
CA VAL A 57 2.18 -6.56 12.55
C VAL A 57 1.06 -5.66 13.03
N TYR A 58 0.10 -5.45 12.16
CA TYR A 58 -1.12 -4.71 12.45
C TYR A 58 -2.31 -5.59 12.08
N SER A 59 -3.26 -5.71 12.99
CA SER A 59 -4.50 -6.45 12.73
C SER A 59 -5.47 -5.59 11.94
N SER A 60 -5.99 -6.12 10.83
CA SER A 60 -7.09 -5.47 10.10
C SER A 60 -8.37 -5.37 10.93
N ARG A 61 -8.54 -6.26 11.90
CA ARG A 61 -9.71 -6.26 12.82
C ARG A 61 -9.77 -5.01 13.69
N ASP A 62 -8.62 -4.40 13.98
CA ASP A 62 -8.55 -3.18 14.79
C ASP A 62 -8.85 -1.92 13.96
N VAL A 63 -9.02 -2.06 12.64
CA VAL A 63 -9.33 -0.97 11.73
C VAL A 63 -10.82 -0.96 11.41
N PRO A 64 -11.53 0.15 11.67
CA PRO A 64 -12.95 0.23 11.35
C PRO A 64 -13.19 0.27 9.84
N TRP A 65 -14.30 -0.34 9.41
CA TRP A 65 -14.79 -0.18 8.06
C TRP A 65 -15.24 1.28 7.81
N LYS A 66 -14.93 1.77 6.63
CA LYS A 66 -15.35 3.09 6.12
C LYS A 66 -16.06 2.93 4.79
N GLY A 67 -16.92 3.91 4.45
CA GLY A 67 -17.70 3.89 3.21
C GLY A 67 -19.02 3.15 3.36
N GLY A 68 -19.49 2.52 2.28
CA GLY A 68 -20.81 1.89 2.12
C GLY A 68 -21.80 2.82 1.41
N PRO A 69 -22.97 2.26 0.96
CA PRO A 69 -23.35 0.83 1.02
C PRO A 69 -22.83 -0.02 -0.14
N GLN A 70 -22.27 0.60 -1.19
CA GLN A 70 -21.78 -0.11 -2.37
C GLN A 70 -20.39 -0.73 -2.13
N LEU A 71 -19.52 0.01 -1.48
CA LEU A 71 -18.13 -0.34 -1.24
C LEU A 71 -17.72 0.05 0.19
N TYR A 72 -17.13 -0.89 0.89
CA TYR A 72 -16.50 -0.67 2.20
C TYR A 72 -14.99 -0.84 2.08
N GLY A 73 -14.23 -0.03 2.81
CA GLY A 73 -12.77 -0.08 2.82
C GLY A 73 -12.17 -0.04 4.22
N LYS A 74 -11.04 -0.74 4.41
CA LYS A 74 -10.18 -0.64 5.59
C LYS A 74 -8.77 -0.28 5.16
N HIS A 75 -8.29 0.89 5.50
CA HIS A 75 -6.89 1.31 5.28
C HIS A 75 -6.03 0.83 6.45
N VAL A 76 -5.37 -0.31 6.28
CA VAL A 76 -4.56 -0.95 7.34
C VAL A 76 -3.21 -0.27 7.47
N ILE A 77 -2.51 -0.08 6.36
CA ILE A 77 -1.24 0.65 6.28
C ILE A 77 -1.42 1.79 5.30
N SER A 78 -1.36 3.02 5.78
CA SER A 78 -1.51 4.20 4.93
C SER A 78 -0.98 5.46 5.62
N PRO A 79 -0.75 6.55 4.88
CA PRO A 79 -0.39 7.85 5.49
C PRO A 79 -1.45 8.38 6.45
N GLN A 80 -2.66 7.86 6.40
CA GLN A 80 -3.80 8.25 7.26
C GLN A 80 -4.07 7.26 8.39
N ALA A 81 -3.32 6.17 8.47
CA ALA A 81 -3.44 5.16 9.51
C ALA A 81 -2.33 5.30 10.56
N ALA A 82 -2.46 4.55 11.66
CA ALA A 82 -1.38 4.46 12.67
C ALA A 82 -0.12 3.79 12.13
N ALA A 83 -0.29 2.83 11.20
CA ALA A 83 0.81 2.15 10.53
C ALA A 83 1.19 2.89 9.25
N VAL A 84 2.40 3.39 9.18
CA VAL A 84 2.89 4.20 8.07
C VAL A 84 4.08 3.55 7.39
N THR A 85 4.05 3.49 6.06
CA THR A 85 5.25 3.28 5.24
C THR A 85 5.41 4.45 4.26
N GLN A 86 6.63 4.66 3.79
CA GLN A 86 6.92 5.77 2.87
C GLN A 86 6.60 5.45 1.41
N SER A 87 6.43 4.19 1.06
CA SER A 87 6.34 3.77 -0.35
C SER A 87 5.04 3.06 -0.71
N ILE A 88 4.47 2.28 0.19
CA ILE A 88 3.32 1.42 -0.09
C ILE A 88 2.24 1.63 0.96
N GLU A 89 1.01 1.75 0.52
CA GLU A 89 -0.17 1.56 1.38
C GLU A 89 -0.85 0.24 1.03
N THR A 90 -1.54 -0.34 2.00
CA THR A 90 -2.42 -1.48 1.78
C THR A 90 -3.76 -1.28 2.48
N HIS A 91 -4.82 -1.69 1.78
CA HIS A 91 -6.16 -1.67 2.30
C HIS A 91 -6.99 -2.85 1.76
N ILE A 92 -8.07 -3.15 2.43
CA ILE A 92 -9.04 -4.16 2.01
C ILE A 92 -10.28 -3.43 1.50
N GLU A 93 -10.78 -3.86 0.36
CA GLU A 93 -12.04 -3.39 -0.22
C GLU A 93 -13.04 -4.54 -0.26
N VAL A 94 -14.28 -4.27 0.12
CA VAL A 94 -15.41 -5.20 0.05
C VAL A 94 -16.52 -4.54 -0.73
N TYR A 95 -16.82 -5.11 -1.89
CA TYR A 95 -17.94 -4.70 -2.74
C TYR A 95 -19.17 -5.52 -2.39
N ALA A 96 -20.29 -4.86 -2.11
CA ALA A 96 -21.55 -5.53 -1.95
C ALA A 96 -21.95 -6.33 -3.21
N PRO A 97 -22.87 -7.31 -3.11
CA PRO A 97 -23.33 -8.04 -4.30
C PRO A 97 -23.87 -7.10 -5.38
N GLY A 98 -23.41 -7.28 -6.62
CA GLY A 98 -23.81 -6.45 -7.77
C GLY A 98 -23.36 -4.99 -7.72
N ALA A 99 -22.52 -4.62 -6.76
CA ALA A 99 -22.10 -3.25 -6.53
C ALA A 99 -20.88 -2.85 -7.37
N TYR A 100 -20.62 -1.55 -7.42
CA TYR A 100 -19.44 -1.00 -8.06
C TYR A 100 -18.88 0.19 -7.28
N GLY A 101 -17.60 0.44 -7.46
CA GLY A 101 -16.90 1.56 -6.86
C GLY A 101 -17.02 2.85 -7.65
N GLN A 102 -16.35 3.88 -7.17
CA GLN A 102 -16.21 5.14 -7.87
C GLN A 102 -15.38 4.99 -9.15
N LYS A 103 -15.75 5.71 -10.20
CA LYS A 103 -14.90 5.90 -11.35
C LYS A 103 -13.90 7.00 -11.06
N HIS A 104 -12.61 6.69 -11.15
CA HIS A 104 -11.57 7.66 -10.83
C HIS A 104 -10.25 7.34 -11.55
N GLY A 105 -9.33 8.26 -11.49
CA GLY A 105 -7.96 8.07 -11.97
C GLY A 105 -6.95 8.65 -10.99
N HIS A 106 -5.77 8.07 -10.95
CA HIS A 106 -4.64 8.54 -10.15
C HIS A 106 -3.31 8.22 -10.82
N LEU A 107 -2.28 9.05 -10.55
CA LEU A 107 -0.95 8.87 -11.14
C LEU A 107 -0.21 7.67 -10.59
N ASN A 108 -0.41 7.31 -9.33
CA ASN A 108 0.23 6.12 -8.77
C ASN A 108 -0.39 4.84 -9.33
N SER A 109 0.42 3.82 -9.53
CA SER A 109 -0.07 2.47 -9.82
C SER A 109 -0.68 1.80 -8.60
N ALA A 110 -1.49 0.78 -8.85
CA ALA A 110 -2.03 -0.12 -7.83
C ALA A 110 -1.97 -1.57 -8.31
N VAL A 111 -1.91 -2.49 -7.37
CA VAL A 111 -2.06 -3.92 -7.59
C VAL A 111 -3.17 -4.42 -6.67
N PHE A 112 -4.07 -5.21 -7.23
CA PHE A 112 -5.18 -5.83 -6.51
C PHE A 112 -5.01 -7.34 -6.54
N TYR A 113 -5.14 -7.98 -5.39
CA TYR A 113 -5.30 -9.42 -5.30
C TYR A 113 -6.74 -9.74 -4.94
N VAL A 114 -7.42 -10.53 -5.76
CA VAL A 114 -8.81 -10.92 -5.54
C VAL A 114 -8.87 -12.06 -4.54
N LEU A 115 -9.29 -11.76 -3.31
CA LEU A 115 -9.43 -12.76 -2.24
C LEU A 115 -10.71 -13.58 -2.41
N LYS A 116 -11.80 -12.94 -2.86
CA LYS A 116 -13.12 -13.58 -3.01
C LYS A 116 -13.91 -12.89 -4.11
N GLY A 117 -14.79 -13.66 -4.77
CA GLY A 117 -15.76 -13.14 -5.73
C GLY A 117 -15.24 -13.12 -7.17
N ARG A 118 -15.98 -12.45 -8.02
CA ARG A 118 -15.73 -12.26 -9.44
C ARG A 118 -16.30 -10.94 -9.90
N GLY A 119 -15.70 -10.38 -10.92
CA GLY A 119 -16.15 -9.10 -11.44
C GLY A 119 -15.37 -8.67 -12.66
N HIS A 120 -15.40 -7.40 -12.91
CA HIS A 120 -14.59 -6.79 -13.96
C HIS A 120 -14.15 -5.39 -13.56
N ASP A 121 -13.09 -4.96 -14.20
CA ASP A 121 -12.67 -3.57 -14.22
C ASP A 121 -12.92 -2.96 -15.58
N VAL A 122 -13.09 -1.65 -15.60
CA VAL A 122 -13.00 -0.87 -16.83
C VAL A 122 -11.80 0.07 -16.70
N HIS A 123 -10.78 -0.14 -17.52
CA HIS A 123 -9.57 0.68 -17.59
C HIS A 123 -9.53 1.44 -18.93
N ASP A 124 -9.63 2.76 -18.88
CA ASP A 124 -9.68 3.63 -20.08
C ASP A 124 -10.65 3.11 -21.15
N GLY A 125 -11.82 2.62 -20.70
CA GLY A 125 -12.86 2.05 -21.55
C GLY A 125 -12.68 0.58 -21.96
N LYS A 126 -11.62 -0.09 -21.51
CA LYS A 126 -11.41 -1.53 -21.78
C LYS A 126 -11.96 -2.36 -20.63
N TYR A 127 -12.74 -3.38 -21.00
CA TYR A 127 -13.29 -4.37 -20.06
C TYR A 127 -12.24 -5.42 -19.70
N ILE A 128 -12.04 -5.67 -18.41
CA ILE A 128 -11.01 -6.57 -17.87
C ILE A 128 -11.67 -7.44 -16.80
N PRO A 129 -12.08 -8.69 -17.13
CA PRO A 129 -12.70 -9.58 -16.14
C PRO A 129 -11.68 -10.15 -15.16
N TRP A 130 -12.13 -10.42 -13.95
CA TRP A 130 -11.34 -11.03 -12.90
C TRP A 130 -12.17 -11.94 -11.99
N LYS A 131 -11.50 -12.83 -11.23
CA LYS A 131 -12.09 -13.73 -10.25
C LYS A 131 -11.11 -14.00 -9.11
N ALA A 132 -11.59 -14.63 -8.04
CA ALA A 132 -10.76 -15.04 -6.91
C ALA A 132 -9.48 -15.78 -7.35
N GLY A 133 -8.35 -15.38 -6.79
CA GLY A 133 -7.01 -15.85 -7.13
C GLY A 133 -6.29 -15.02 -8.20
N ASP A 134 -6.97 -14.15 -8.91
CA ASP A 134 -6.34 -13.28 -9.92
C ASP A 134 -5.64 -12.08 -9.29
N VAL A 135 -4.66 -11.55 -10.01
CA VAL A 135 -3.97 -10.29 -9.71
C VAL A 135 -4.26 -9.30 -10.82
N MET A 136 -4.71 -8.12 -10.45
CA MET A 136 -4.96 -7.03 -11.39
C MET A 136 -3.95 -5.89 -11.19
N ILE A 137 -3.62 -5.22 -12.30
CA ILE A 137 -2.77 -4.03 -12.29
C ILE A 137 -3.62 -2.85 -12.75
N VAL A 138 -3.59 -1.76 -11.98
CA VAL A 138 -4.06 -0.45 -12.42
C VAL A 138 -2.84 0.39 -12.74
N GLU A 139 -2.69 0.74 -14.00
CA GLU A 139 -1.54 1.48 -14.52
C GLU A 139 -1.54 2.94 -14.03
N ASN A 140 -0.39 3.56 -14.09
CA ASN A 140 -0.24 4.97 -13.78
C ASN A 140 -1.09 5.84 -14.70
N GLY A 141 -1.91 6.71 -14.12
CA GLY A 141 -2.74 7.66 -14.88
C GLY A 141 -4.01 7.08 -15.49
N CYS A 142 -4.25 5.77 -15.34
CA CYS A 142 -5.44 5.10 -15.85
C CYS A 142 -6.72 5.61 -15.16
N VAL A 143 -7.76 5.88 -15.94
CA VAL A 143 -9.12 6.09 -15.42
C VAL A 143 -9.81 4.73 -15.34
N HIS A 144 -10.18 4.33 -14.14
CA HIS A 144 -10.69 2.99 -13.89
C HIS A 144 -11.91 2.98 -12.97
N GLN A 145 -12.60 1.84 -12.99
CA GLN A 145 -13.74 1.54 -12.11
C GLN A 145 -13.83 0.03 -11.91
N HIS A 146 -14.12 -0.39 -10.69
CA HIS A 146 -14.23 -1.79 -10.28
C HIS A 146 -15.69 -2.18 -10.09
N PHE A 147 -16.08 -3.36 -10.53
CA PHE A 147 -17.44 -3.90 -10.49
C PHE A 147 -17.44 -5.31 -9.90
N ASN A 148 -18.34 -5.58 -8.98
CA ASN A 148 -18.66 -6.93 -8.54
C ASN A 148 -19.80 -7.46 -9.42
N ASP A 149 -19.53 -8.49 -10.23
CA ASP A 149 -20.51 -9.08 -11.14
C ASP A 149 -21.33 -10.21 -10.50
N ASP A 150 -21.05 -10.52 -9.24
CA ASP A 150 -21.82 -11.52 -8.52
C ASP A 150 -23.06 -10.85 -7.88
N PRO A 151 -24.30 -11.23 -8.27
CA PRO A 151 -25.50 -10.62 -7.72
C PRO A 151 -25.82 -11.08 -6.31
N ASP A 152 -25.21 -12.16 -5.84
CA ASP A 152 -25.56 -12.82 -4.57
C ASP A 152 -24.45 -12.76 -3.54
N ASN A 153 -23.20 -12.55 -3.97
CA ASN A 153 -22.03 -12.61 -3.09
C ASN A 153 -21.17 -11.35 -3.21
N GLU A 154 -20.54 -10.99 -2.09
CA GLU A 154 -19.55 -9.91 -2.07
C GLU A 154 -18.26 -10.28 -2.79
N ALA A 155 -17.56 -9.27 -3.30
CA ALA A 155 -16.19 -9.38 -3.75
C ALA A 155 -15.25 -8.73 -2.74
N ILE A 156 -14.10 -9.38 -2.47
CA ILE A 156 -13.10 -8.92 -1.51
C ILE A 156 -11.75 -8.81 -2.21
N LEU A 157 -11.20 -7.63 -2.17
CA LEU A 157 -9.93 -7.28 -2.80
C LEU A 157 -8.90 -6.81 -1.76
N LEU A 158 -7.69 -7.33 -1.84
CA LEU A 158 -6.53 -6.79 -1.12
C LEU A 158 -5.74 -5.89 -2.06
N VAL A 159 -5.59 -4.63 -1.68
CA VAL A 159 -5.07 -3.58 -2.53
C VAL A 159 -3.71 -3.11 -2.02
N PHE A 160 -2.77 -2.95 -2.93
CA PHE A 160 -1.46 -2.35 -2.70
C PHE A 160 -1.30 -1.15 -3.64
N LYS A 161 -0.95 0.02 -3.09
CA LYS A 161 -0.77 1.25 -3.86
C LYS A 161 0.57 1.91 -3.53
N ALA A 162 1.23 2.43 -4.55
CA ALA A 162 2.42 3.28 -4.37
C ALA A 162 2.06 4.72 -3.96
N LYS A 163 0.85 4.95 -3.48
CA LYS A 163 0.31 6.27 -3.17
C LYS A 163 1.15 7.07 -2.17
N PRO A 164 1.69 6.51 -1.07
CA PRO A 164 2.53 7.26 -0.15
C PRO A 164 3.77 7.84 -0.81
N LEU A 165 4.42 7.07 -1.69
CA LEU A 165 5.59 7.54 -2.44
C LEU A 165 5.25 8.75 -3.31
N PHE A 166 4.15 8.69 -4.04
CA PHE A 166 3.68 9.80 -4.87
C PHE A 166 3.27 11.02 -4.03
N LEU A 167 2.68 10.79 -2.85
CA LEU A 167 2.34 11.85 -1.91
C LEU A 167 3.58 12.60 -1.43
N PHE A 168 4.61 11.87 -0.97
CA PHE A 168 5.85 12.46 -0.46
C PHE A 168 6.66 13.18 -1.55
N MET A 169 6.54 12.75 -2.80
CA MET A 169 7.15 13.43 -3.95
C MET A 169 6.32 14.59 -4.51
N HIS A 170 5.16 14.92 -3.92
CA HIS A 170 4.20 15.91 -4.43
C HIS A 170 3.67 15.59 -5.85
N LEU A 171 3.60 14.30 -6.18
CA LEU A 171 3.11 13.80 -7.48
C LEU A 171 1.76 13.07 -7.36
N LEU A 172 1.09 13.17 -6.21
CA LEU A 172 -0.20 12.53 -6.01
C LEU A 172 -1.30 13.35 -6.69
N PHE A 173 -1.51 13.07 -7.97
CA PHE A 173 -2.64 13.58 -8.73
C PHE A 173 -3.72 12.50 -8.81
N GLN A 174 -4.91 12.82 -8.35
CA GLN A 174 -6.08 11.96 -8.49
C GLN A 174 -7.34 12.77 -8.76
N LYS A 175 -8.28 12.19 -9.49
CA LYS A 175 -9.57 12.80 -9.78
C LYS A 175 -10.68 11.76 -9.76
N ILE A 176 -11.76 12.08 -9.08
CA ILE A 176 -13.01 11.32 -9.15
C ILE A 176 -13.80 11.83 -10.35
N VAL A 177 -14.23 10.92 -11.20
CA VAL A 177 -15.05 11.18 -12.39
C VAL A 177 -16.54 11.04 -12.04
N SER A 178 -16.89 9.94 -11.31
CA SER A 178 -18.25 9.74 -10.81
C SER A 178 -18.22 8.89 -9.54
N TYR A 179 -19.20 9.10 -8.69
CA TYR A 179 -19.43 8.31 -7.49
C TYR A 179 -20.39 7.14 -7.79
N PRO A 180 -20.31 6.03 -7.03
CA PRO A 180 -21.33 5.00 -7.04
C PRO A 180 -22.64 5.56 -6.46
N PRO A 181 -23.76 4.83 -6.61
CA PRO A 181 -25.01 5.19 -5.94
C PRO A 181 -24.85 5.31 -4.43
N THR A 182 -25.60 6.20 -3.84
CA THR A 182 -25.68 6.33 -2.37
C THR A 182 -26.60 5.30 -1.75
N GLU A 183 -27.47 4.73 -2.56
CA GLU A 183 -28.40 3.67 -2.17
C GLU A 183 -27.69 2.31 -2.16
N PRO A 184 -28.07 1.37 -1.27
CA PRO A 184 -27.56 0.00 -1.31
C PRO A 184 -28.00 -0.70 -2.61
N PRO A 185 -27.27 -1.75 -3.03
CA PRO A 185 -27.73 -2.57 -4.14
C PRO A 185 -29.09 -3.20 -3.82
N LYS A 186 -29.97 -3.26 -4.81
CA LYS A 186 -31.32 -3.79 -4.65
C LYS A 186 -31.29 -5.24 -4.15
N GLY A 187 -32.02 -5.51 -3.08
CA GLY A 187 -32.06 -6.83 -2.43
C GLY A 187 -30.92 -7.08 -1.43
N HIS A 188 -30.04 -6.08 -1.23
CA HIS A 188 -28.91 -6.15 -0.31
C HIS A 188 -28.84 -4.93 0.63
N GLU A 189 -30.00 -4.42 1.02
CA GLU A 189 -30.15 -3.22 1.85
C GLU A 189 -29.49 -3.39 3.23
N ASP A 190 -29.45 -4.62 3.73
CA ASP A 190 -28.84 -4.97 5.02
C ASP A 190 -27.41 -5.49 4.91
N PHE A 191 -26.80 -5.41 3.73
CA PHE A 191 -25.41 -5.88 3.53
C PHE A 191 -24.45 -5.16 4.49
N ARG A 192 -23.59 -5.95 5.12
CA ARG A 192 -22.46 -5.47 5.94
C ARG A 192 -21.20 -6.24 5.56
N PRO A 193 -20.06 -5.59 5.54
CA PRO A 193 -18.80 -6.28 5.26
C PRO A 193 -18.47 -7.28 6.39
N PRO A 194 -17.67 -8.33 6.10
CA PRO A 194 -17.26 -9.31 7.11
C PRO A 194 -16.60 -8.67 8.33
N ALA A 195 -17.00 -9.10 9.53
CA ALA A 195 -16.47 -8.53 10.78
C ALA A 195 -15.08 -9.05 11.14
N ASP A 196 -14.68 -10.17 10.58
CA ASP A 196 -13.44 -10.91 10.88
C ASP A 196 -12.26 -10.58 9.96
N LEU A 197 -12.44 -9.68 9.01
CA LEU A 197 -11.38 -9.18 8.14
C LEU A 197 -10.61 -8.01 8.74
#